data_78e977335c51aa4f2807d71480be8156
#
_entry.id   78e977335c51aa4f2807d71480be8156
#
_cell.length_a   1.000
_cell.length_b   1.000
_cell.length_c   1.000
_cell.angle_alpha   90.00
_cell.angle_beta   90.00
_cell.angle_gamma   90.00
#
_symmetry.space_group_name_H-M   'P 1'
#
loop_
_entity.id
_entity.type
_entity.pdbx_description
1 polymer ?
#
loop_
_entity_poly.entity_id
_entity_poly.type
_entity_poly.pdbx_seq_one_letter_code
_entity_poly.pdbx_strand_id
1 'polypeptide(L)'
;MTSMPTDRAYSLEQLIASLQDRMDEYERNNAELLKRVSHLERRLLAHNRFRWDAIDKIADYFRGAFVKGDYLEFGVYQGETFAYACNVMAPMYPDMRFIALDSFEGLPQPKTGIDEDNGYSGGFYKGQFYCDETEFIANLVARSVDMDRVMVVKGWYDETLRMDNPKTHSIESVAFAWVDCDLYESTVPVLQYLTNRLTVGSVILFDDWRCFRNLSGFGQQRACREWLARNPQIKLNLLMDNDYHGYVFSVAAC
;
A
#
# COMPACT_ATOMS: atom_id res chain seq x y z
N MET A 1 62.52 -40.27 1.62
CA MET A 1 61.61 -40.74 2.69
C MET A 1 60.99 -39.45 3.28
N THR A 2 59.90 -39.00 2.76
CA THR A 2 59.08 -37.86 3.26
C THR A 2 58.08 -38.42 4.23
N SER A 3 58.25 -38.05 5.51
CA SER A 3 57.30 -38.42 6.57
C SER A 3 55.95 -37.73 6.33
N MET A 4 54.88 -38.51 6.23
CA MET A 4 53.51 -38.04 6.26
C MET A 4 53.21 -37.39 7.63
N PRO A 5 52.46 -36.32 7.70
CA PRO A 5 52.05 -35.75 8.99
C PRO A 5 51.08 -36.73 9.66
N THR A 6 51.38 -37.05 10.91
CA THR A 6 50.53 -37.89 11.79
C THR A 6 49.23 -37.16 12.04
N ASP A 7 48.10 -37.75 11.65
CA ASP A 7 46.73 -37.33 11.99
C ASP A 7 46.65 -37.19 13.52
N ARG A 8 46.40 -35.95 14.02
CA ARG A 8 46.09 -35.74 15.42
C ARG A 8 44.70 -36.27 15.73
N ALA A 9 44.65 -37.49 16.25
CA ALA A 9 43.44 -38.03 16.82
C ALA A 9 43.03 -37.14 18.02
N TYR A 10 41.96 -36.39 17.91
CA TYR A 10 41.38 -35.66 19.04
C TYR A 10 40.88 -36.67 20.08
N SER A 11 41.08 -36.36 21.36
CA SER A 11 40.47 -37.16 22.42
C SER A 11 38.95 -36.97 22.41
N LEU A 12 38.22 -37.96 22.88
CA LEU A 12 36.75 -37.88 22.98
C LEU A 12 36.30 -36.63 23.77
N GLU A 13 37.03 -36.25 24.80
CA GLU A 13 36.79 -35.04 25.61
C GLU A 13 36.96 -33.75 24.79
N GLN A 14 37.99 -33.69 23.94
CA GLN A 14 38.21 -32.54 23.05
C GLN A 14 37.10 -32.41 21.98
N LEU A 15 36.60 -33.53 21.49
CA LEU A 15 35.47 -33.56 20.57
C LEU A 15 34.18 -33.10 21.25
N ILE A 16 33.90 -33.56 22.46
CA ILE A 16 32.73 -33.15 23.25
C ILE A 16 32.79 -31.66 23.55
N ALA A 17 33.93 -31.13 24.00
CA ALA A 17 34.09 -29.70 24.26
C ALA A 17 33.84 -28.85 22.98
N SER A 18 34.41 -29.27 21.84
CA SER A 18 34.20 -28.59 20.56
C SER A 18 32.73 -28.61 20.12
N LEU A 19 32.00 -29.69 20.38
CA LEU A 19 30.57 -29.76 20.08
C LEU A 19 29.76 -28.88 21.02
N GLN A 20 30.11 -28.79 22.30
CA GLN A 20 29.47 -27.89 23.26
C GLN A 20 29.65 -26.42 22.85
N ASP A 21 30.88 -26.01 22.53
CA ASP A 21 31.15 -24.64 22.05
C ASP A 21 30.34 -24.27 20.80
N ARG A 22 30.22 -25.20 19.86
CA ARG A 22 29.41 -24.99 18.63
C ARG A 22 27.92 -24.92 18.93
N MET A 23 27.41 -25.70 19.86
CA MET A 23 26.03 -25.64 20.32
C MET A 23 25.74 -24.31 20.97
N ASP A 24 26.61 -23.84 21.87
CA ASP A 24 26.47 -22.54 22.55
C ASP A 24 26.51 -21.36 21.55
N GLU A 25 27.38 -21.45 20.55
CA GLU A 25 27.44 -20.46 19.48
C GLU A 25 26.13 -20.46 18.64
N TYR A 26 25.62 -21.63 18.29
CA TYR A 26 24.37 -21.80 17.56
C TYR A 26 23.17 -21.23 18.35
N GLU A 27 23.10 -21.50 19.66
CA GLU A 27 22.05 -20.97 20.53
C GLU A 27 22.12 -19.44 20.63
N ARG A 28 23.32 -18.87 20.77
CA ARG A 28 23.50 -17.40 20.78
C ARG A 28 23.06 -16.77 19.47
N ASN A 29 23.44 -17.36 18.33
CA ASN A 29 23.06 -16.85 17.00
C ASN A 29 21.55 -16.94 16.77
N ASN A 30 20.90 -18.04 17.19
CA ASN A 30 19.45 -18.17 17.11
C ASN A 30 18.72 -17.16 17.99
N ALA A 31 19.18 -16.92 19.21
CA ALA A 31 18.59 -15.92 20.09
C ALA A 31 18.67 -14.50 19.50
N GLU A 32 19.78 -14.17 18.86
CA GLU A 32 19.94 -12.88 18.18
C GLU A 32 19.04 -12.75 16.94
N LEU A 33 18.94 -13.81 16.14
CA LEU A 33 18.01 -13.86 14.99
C LEU A 33 16.56 -13.70 15.45
N LEU A 34 16.14 -14.39 16.50
CA LEU A 34 14.79 -14.26 17.05
C LEU A 34 14.49 -12.83 17.52
N LYS A 35 15.44 -12.15 18.15
CA LYS A 35 15.30 -10.74 18.54
C LYS A 35 15.12 -9.84 17.32
N ARG A 36 15.90 -10.07 16.25
CA ARG A 36 15.81 -9.29 15.01
C ARG A 36 14.47 -9.53 14.31
N VAL A 37 14.02 -10.78 14.23
CA VAL A 37 12.69 -11.12 13.65
C VAL A 37 11.59 -10.44 14.46
N SER A 38 11.57 -10.58 15.79
CA SER A 38 10.56 -9.93 16.64
C SER A 38 10.56 -8.39 16.54
N HIS A 39 11.73 -7.79 16.28
CA HIS A 39 11.81 -6.35 16.05
C HIS A 39 11.22 -5.96 14.69
N LEU A 40 11.51 -6.73 13.64
CA LEU A 40 10.96 -6.49 12.31
C LEU A 40 9.44 -6.70 12.28
N GLU A 41 8.95 -7.77 12.91
CA GLU A 41 7.51 -8.02 13.05
C GLU A 41 6.79 -6.87 13.76
N ARG A 42 7.34 -6.37 14.88
CA ARG A 42 6.75 -5.20 15.58
C ARG A 42 6.74 -3.95 14.72
N ARG A 43 7.76 -3.71 13.90
CA ARG A 43 7.79 -2.57 12.98
C ARG A 43 6.78 -2.71 11.86
N LEU A 44 6.67 -3.90 11.28
CA LEU A 44 5.69 -4.20 10.23
C LEU A 44 4.27 -4.04 10.74
N LEU A 45 3.96 -4.63 11.91
CA LEU A 45 2.65 -4.48 12.55
C LEU A 45 2.33 -3.03 12.90
N ALA A 46 3.31 -2.26 13.36
CA ALA A 46 3.11 -0.85 13.64
C ALA A 46 2.81 -0.04 12.36
N HIS A 47 3.50 -0.35 11.26
CA HIS A 47 3.28 0.30 9.97
C HIS A 47 1.88 0.02 9.42
N ASN A 48 1.45 -1.24 9.43
CA ASN A 48 0.13 -1.64 8.92
C ASN A 48 -1.01 -1.20 9.85
N ARG A 49 -0.75 -1.05 11.14
CA ARG A 49 -1.77 -0.67 12.14
C ARG A 49 -2.49 0.64 11.79
N PHE A 50 -1.77 1.65 11.31
CA PHE A 50 -2.38 2.92 10.94
C PHE A 50 -3.33 2.78 9.74
N ARG A 51 -2.98 1.93 8.77
CA ARG A 51 -3.81 1.63 7.60
C ARG A 51 -5.08 0.89 8.01
N TRP A 52 -4.95 -0.14 8.85
CA TRP A 52 -6.10 -0.92 9.36
C TRP A 52 -7.03 -0.06 10.21
N ASP A 53 -6.48 0.74 11.12
CA ASP A 53 -7.24 1.65 11.97
C ASP A 53 -8.02 2.71 11.14
N ALA A 54 -7.44 3.19 10.05
CA ALA A 54 -8.13 4.08 9.12
C ALA A 54 -9.30 3.36 8.41
N ILE A 55 -9.10 2.14 7.94
CA ILE A 55 -10.15 1.33 7.29
C ILE A 55 -11.30 1.07 8.26
N ASP A 56 -11.02 0.66 9.50
CA ASP A 56 -12.03 0.42 10.53
C ASP A 56 -12.87 1.67 10.81
N LYS A 57 -12.21 2.83 10.99
CA LYS A 57 -12.88 4.12 11.23
C LYS A 57 -13.72 4.58 10.05
N ILE A 58 -13.22 4.38 8.82
CA ILE A 58 -13.96 4.73 7.59
C ILE A 58 -15.17 3.81 7.42
N ALA A 59 -15.03 2.51 7.72
CA ALA A 59 -16.15 1.59 7.71
C ALA A 59 -17.25 2.02 8.70
N ASP A 60 -16.88 2.40 9.93
CA ASP A 60 -17.83 2.93 10.90
C ASP A 60 -18.45 4.27 10.45
N TYR A 61 -17.67 5.17 9.83
CA TYR A 61 -18.17 6.42 9.27
C TYR A 61 -19.25 6.17 8.21
N PHE A 62 -19.05 5.24 7.28
CA PHE A 62 -20.03 4.92 6.24
C PHE A 62 -21.34 4.39 6.80
N ARG A 63 -21.31 3.65 7.91
CA ARG A 63 -22.51 3.19 8.59
C ARG A 63 -23.39 4.36 9.05
N GLY A 64 -22.77 5.41 9.59
CA GLY A 64 -23.47 6.60 10.04
C GLY A 64 -23.87 7.56 8.93
N ALA A 65 -23.05 7.64 7.88
CA ALA A 65 -23.23 8.57 6.77
C ALA A 65 -24.03 8.00 5.59
N PHE A 66 -24.38 6.69 5.61
CA PHE A 66 -25.12 5.99 4.55
C PHE A 66 -24.48 6.14 3.16
N VAL A 67 -23.15 6.21 3.10
CA VAL A 67 -22.40 6.32 1.83
C VAL A 67 -22.49 5.00 1.08
N LYS A 68 -22.74 5.08 -0.23
CA LYS A 68 -22.80 3.94 -1.14
C LYS A 68 -21.81 4.11 -2.30
N GLY A 69 -21.36 3.00 -2.85
CA GLY A 69 -20.43 2.96 -3.96
C GLY A 69 -19.36 1.90 -3.74
N ASP A 70 -18.41 1.88 -4.63
CA ASP A 70 -17.32 0.91 -4.66
C ASP A 70 -16.12 1.35 -3.81
N TYR A 71 -15.30 0.40 -3.39
CA TYR A 71 -13.96 0.61 -2.89
C TYR A 71 -12.94 0.51 -4.01
N LEU A 72 -12.11 1.53 -4.18
CA LEU A 72 -11.03 1.56 -5.15
C LEU A 72 -9.69 1.76 -4.44
N GLU A 73 -8.70 0.93 -4.76
CA GLU A 73 -7.31 1.12 -4.30
C GLU A 73 -6.40 1.29 -5.52
N PHE A 74 -5.69 2.42 -5.55
CA PHE A 74 -4.77 2.80 -6.60
C PHE A 74 -3.34 2.61 -6.11
N GLY A 75 -2.69 1.52 -6.55
CA GLY A 75 -1.47 0.97 -5.98
C GLY A 75 -1.79 -0.04 -4.91
N VAL A 76 -1.62 -1.32 -5.21
CA VAL A 76 -2.02 -2.40 -4.29
C VAL A 76 -0.85 -3.26 -3.81
N TYR A 77 0.31 -3.14 -4.42
CA TYR A 77 1.53 -3.90 -4.10
C TYR A 77 1.24 -5.37 -3.84
N GLN A 78 1.49 -5.89 -2.63
CA GLN A 78 1.23 -7.28 -2.21
C GLN A 78 -0.20 -7.54 -1.72
N GLY A 79 -1.07 -6.52 -1.70
CA GLY A 79 -2.49 -6.62 -1.40
C GLY A 79 -2.83 -6.68 0.09
N GLU A 80 -1.93 -6.29 1.00
CA GLU A 80 -2.23 -6.35 2.45
C GLU A 80 -3.36 -5.39 2.85
N THR A 81 -3.27 -4.13 2.43
CA THR A 81 -4.28 -3.09 2.69
C THR A 81 -5.58 -3.45 2.00
N PHE A 82 -5.52 -3.81 0.73
CA PHE A 82 -6.67 -4.22 -0.07
C PHE A 82 -7.42 -5.39 0.55
N ALA A 83 -6.72 -6.46 0.94
CA ALA A 83 -7.33 -7.63 1.58
C ALA A 83 -7.98 -7.28 2.93
N TYR A 84 -7.34 -6.41 3.72
CA TYR A 84 -7.92 -5.96 4.98
C TYR A 84 -9.20 -5.17 4.75
N ALA A 85 -9.21 -4.22 3.80
CA ALA A 85 -10.40 -3.46 3.43
C ALA A 85 -11.54 -4.38 2.96
N CYS A 86 -11.25 -5.36 2.09
CA CYS A 86 -12.22 -6.36 1.65
C CYS A 86 -12.84 -7.10 2.85
N ASN A 87 -12.01 -7.64 3.73
CA ASN A 87 -12.47 -8.48 4.85
C ASN A 87 -13.26 -7.68 5.89
N VAL A 88 -12.95 -6.41 6.11
CA VAL A 88 -13.70 -5.53 7.02
C VAL A 88 -15.00 -5.04 6.39
N MET A 89 -14.96 -4.57 5.15
CA MET A 89 -16.10 -3.87 4.54
C MET A 89 -17.10 -4.82 3.86
N ALA A 90 -16.67 -5.96 3.30
CA ALA A 90 -17.57 -6.87 2.59
C ALA A 90 -18.73 -7.38 3.43
N PRO A 91 -18.56 -7.76 4.70
CA PRO A 91 -19.69 -8.17 5.55
C PRO A 91 -20.64 -7.02 5.90
N MET A 92 -20.16 -5.78 5.92
CA MET A 92 -20.92 -4.60 6.31
C MET A 92 -21.66 -3.95 5.13
N TYR A 93 -21.12 -4.08 3.93
CA TYR A 93 -21.59 -3.43 2.70
C TYR A 93 -21.75 -4.46 1.58
N PRO A 94 -22.88 -5.19 1.53
CA PRO A 94 -23.06 -6.31 0.61
C PRO A 94 -23.03 -5.92 -0.87
N ASP A 95 -23.36 -4.68 -1.20
CA ASP A 95 -23.37 -4.18 -2.59
C ASP A 95 -22.03 -3.56 -3.04
N MET A 96 -21.07 -3.39 -2.13
CA MET A 96 -19.77 -2.79 -2.44
C MET A 96 -18.89 -3.76 -3.24
N ARG A 97 -18.37 -3.33 -4.38
CA ARG A 97 -17.31 -4.03 -5.10
C ARG A 97 -15.94 -3.48 -4.69
N PHE A 98 -14.92 -4.30 -4.83
CA PHE A 98 -13.54 -3.97 -4.48
C PHE A 98 -12.68 -3.98 -5.75
N ILE A 99 -12.14 -2.83 -6.11
CA ILE A 99 -11.41 -2.64 -7.36
C ILE A 99 -9.95 -2.34 -7.05
N ALA A 100 -9.07 -3.27 -7.44
CA ALA A 100 -7.63 -3.14 -7.36
C ALA A 100 -7.09 -2.60 -8.68
N LEU A 101 -6.43 -1.45 -8.64
CA LEU A 101 -5.85 -0.82 -9.82
C LEU A 101 -4.34 -0.67 -9.62
N ASP A 102 -3.56 -1.32 -10.48
CA ASP A 102 -2.09 -1.28 -10.41
C ASP A 102 -1.47 -1.57 -11.78
N SER A 103 -0.28 -1.07 -12.02
CA SER A 103 0.51 -1.45 -13.18
C SER A 103 1.00 -2.90 -13.10
N PHE A 104 1.23 -3.38 -11.86
CA PHE A 104 1.95 -4.62 -11.55
C PHE A 104 3.38 -4.63 -12.11
N GLU A 105 3.96 -3.44 -12.29
CA GLU A 105 5.33 -3.22 -12.77
C GLU A 105 6.16 -2.40 -11.78
N GLY A 106 5.56 -2.05 -10.63
CA GLY A 106 6.13 -1.12 -9.65
C GLY A 106 6.03 0.34 -10.10
N LEU A 107 6.67 1.25 -9.37
CA LEU A 107 6.59 2.68 -9.66
C LEU A 107 7.23 3.06 -11.00
N PRO A 108 6.69 4.06 -11.71
CA PRO A 108 7.35 4.65 -12.86
C PRO A 108 8.61 5.44 -12.43
N GLN A 109 9.41 5.90 -13.37
CA GLN A 109 10.55 6.77 -13.07
C GLN A 109 10.06 8.13 -12.57
N PRO A 110 10.40 8.57 -11.33
CA PRO A 110 10.13 9.94 -10.88
C PRO A 110 10.74 10.97 -11.85
N LYS A 111 9.97 12.00 -12.20
CA LYS A 111 10.39 13.01 -13.15
C LYS A 111 10.98 14.23 -12.45
N THR A 112 12.15 14.66 -12.90
CA THR A 112 12.84 15.85 -12.40
C THR A 112 11.97 17.11 -12.56
N GLY A 113 11.87 17.90 -11.49
CA GLY A 113 11.04 19.11 -11.42
C GLY A 113 9.56 18.86 -11.23
N ILE A 114 9.13 17.58 -11.13
CA ILE A 114 7.73 17.18 -10.89
C ILE A 114 7.66 16.33 -9.63
N ASP A 115 8.35 15.17 -9.63
CA ASP A 115 8.42 14.23 -8.51
C ASP A 115 9.82 14.18 -7.89
N GLU A 116 10.75 15.00 -8.37
CA GLU A 116 12.11 15.11 -7.87
C GLU A 116 12.51 16.58 -7.79
N ASP A 117 12.98 17.02 -6.63
CA ASP A 117 13.56 18.33 -6.38
C ASP A 117 15.00 18.18 -5.89
N ASN A 118 15.96 18.71 -6.66
CA ASN A 118 17.39 18.68 -6.33
C ASN A 118 17.92 17.29 -5.96
N GLY A 119 17.49 16.24 -6.69
CA GLY A 119 17.88 14.85 -6.45
C GLY A 119 17.12 14.17 -5.31
N TYR A 120 16.05 14.79 -4.79
CA TYR A 120 15.17 14.21 -3.77
C TYR A 120 13.80 13.87 -4.36
N SER A 121 13.53 12.59 -4.51
CA SER A 121 12.30 12.02 -5.08
C SER A 121 11.32 11.48 -4.02
N GLY A 122 11.39 11.94 -2.78
CA GLY A 122 10.63 11.35 -1.69
C GLY A 122 11.16 10.00 -1.19
N GLY A 123 12.26 9.52 -1.78
CA GLY A 123 12.78 8.17 -1.57
C GLY A 123 12.28 7.17 -2.61
N PHE A 124 11.49 7.63 -3.57
CA PHE A 124 10.90 6.80 -4.62
C PHE A 124 11.85 6.60 -5.81
N TYR A 125 11.80 5.41 -6.41
CA TYR A 125 12.59 5.04 -7.57
C TYR A 125 11.84 4.06 -8.47
N LYS A 126 12.21 4.00 -9.74
CA LYS A 126 11.58 3.12 -10.74
C LYS A 126 11.60 1.65 -10.30
N GLY A 127 10.47 0.98 -10.42
CA GLY A 127 10.29 -0.44 -10.09
C GLY A 127 10.15 -0.75 -8.60
N GLN A 128 10.14 0.27 -7.74
CA GLN A 128 9.82 0.09 -6.32
C GLN A 128 8.38 -0.40 -6.15
N PHE A 129 8.12 -1.18 -5.11
CA PHE A 129 6.81 -1.78 -4.83
C PHE A 129 6.29 -2.69 -5.96
N TYR A 130 7.19 -3.38 -6.65
CA TYR A 130 6.83 -4.39 -7.62
C TYR A 130 6.20 -5.63 -6.95
N CYS A 131 5.07 -6.05 -7.49
CA CYS A 131 4.43 -7.35 -7.23
C CYS A 131 3.71 -7.74 -8.51
N ASP A 132 3.87 -8.96 -9.00
CA ASP A 132 3.12 -9.36 -10.18
C ASP A 132 1.66 -9.69 -9.86
N GLU A 133 0.79 -9.59 -10.88
CA GLU A 133 -0.66 -9.79 -10.72
C GLU A 133 -1.00 -11.19 -10.19
N THR A 134 -0.24 -12.22 -10.57
CA THR A 134 -0.49 -13.60 -10.11
C THR A 134 -0.18 -13.74 -8.62
N GLU A 135 0.93 -13.16 -8.19
CA GLU A 135 1.32 -13.13 -6.77
C GLU A 135 0.29 -12.34 -5.96
N PHE A 136 -0.14 -11.17 -6.45
CA PHE A 136 -1.18 -10.38 -5.81
C PHE A 136 -2.48 -11.17 -5.61
N ILE A 137 -2.99 -11.82 -6.65
CA ILE A 137 -4.20 -12.65 -6.57
C ILE A 137 -4.00 -13.81 -5.58
N ALA A 138 -2.85 -14.50 -5.62
CA ALA A 138 -2.55 -15.57 -4.67
C ALA A 138 -2.54 -15.07 -3.22
N ASN A 139 -2.02 -13.87 -2.99
CA ASN A 139 -2.01 -13.22 -1.68
C ASN A 139 -3.43 -12.90 -1.18
N LEU A 140 -4.34 -12.46 -2.05
CA LEU A 140 -5.74 -12.21 -1.68
C LEU A 140 -6.45 -13.51 -1.30
N VAL A 141 -6.28 -14.57 -2.09
CA VAL A 141 -6.84 -15.90 -1.80
C VAL A 141 -6.31 -16.44 -0.46
N ALA A 142 -5.01 -16.33 -0.21
CA ALA A 142 -4.39 -16.75 1.04
C ALA A 142 -4.93 -15.99 2.27
N ARG A 143 -5.41 -14.74 2.06
CA ARG A 143 -6.04 -13.90 3.09
C ARG A 143 -7.57 -14.04 3.14
N SER A 144 -8.12 -15.05 2.46
CA SER A 144 -9.56 -15.37 2.46
C SER A 144 -10.46 -14.24 1.94
N VAL A 145 -10.00 -13.46 0.98
CA VAL A 145 -10.80 -12.44 0.31
C VAL A 145 -11.86 -13.11 -0.57
N ASP A 146 -13.10 -12.60 -0.53
CA ASP A 146 -14.17 -12.99 -1.44
C ASP A 146 -13.89 -12.46 -2.85
N MET A 147 -13.31 -13.30 -3.69
CA MET A 147 -12.87 -12.93 -5.05
C MET A 147 -14.02 -12.64 -6.02
N ASP A 148 -15.25 -13.08 -5.73
CA ASP A 148 -16.42 -12.79 -6.58
C ASP A 148 -16.79 -11.30 -6.58
N ARG A 149 -16.31 -10.56 -5.57
CA ARG A 149 -16.52 -9.11 -5.42
C ARG A 149 -15.29 -8.27 -5.80
N VAL A 150 -14.21 -8.92 -6.24
CA VAL A 150 -12.95 -8.27 -6.60
C VAL A 150 -12.84 -8.10 -8.10
N MET A 151 -12.48 -6.89 -8.52
CA MET A 151 -12.07 -6.59 -9.90
C MET A 151 -10.62 -6.13 -9.91
N VAL A 152 -9.79 -6.78 -10.71
CA VAL A 152 -8.40 -6.37 -10.94
C VAL A 152 -8.29 -5.65 -12.28
N VAL A 153 -7.72 -4.44 -12.26
CA VAL A 153 -7.47 -3.60 -13.42
C VAL A 153 -5.97 -3.38 -13.53
N LYS A 154 -5.33 -4.17 -14.39
CA LYS A 154 -3.90 -4.08 -14.66
C LYS A 154 -3.58 -3.04 -15.70
N GLY A 155 -2.60 -2.20 -15.43
CA GLY A 155 -1.98 -1.24 -16.36
C GLY A 155 -1.80 0.14 -15.76
N TRP A 156 -1.13 1.01 -16.52
CA TRP A 156 -0.86 2.39 -16.10
C TRP A 156 -2.14 3.22 -16.08
N TYR A 157 -2.27 4.16 -15.14
CA TYR A 157 -3.51 4.92 -14.92
C TYR A 157 -3.89 5.82 -16.07
N ASP A 158 -2.94 6.35 -16.83
CA ASP A 158 -3.18 7.15 -18.03
C ASP A 158 -3.79 6.34 -19.18
N GLU A 159 -3.71 5.01 -19.13
CA GLU A 159 -4.32 4.08 -20.06
C GLU A 159 -5.61 3.48 -19.49
N THR A 160 -5.56 2.98 -18.26
CA THR A 160 -6.65 2.20 -17.66
C THR A 160 -7.83 3.03 -17.17
N LEU A 161 -7.61 4.30 -16.81
CA LEU A 161 -8.66 5.20 -16.31
C LEU A 161 -9.33 6.03 -17.41
N ARG A 162 -9.08 5.68 -18.66
CA ARG A 162 -9.74 6.34 -19.82
C ARG A 162 -11.19 5.92 -19.92
N MET A 163 -12.00 6.82 -20.49
CA MET A 163 -13.44 6.61 -20.66
C MET A 163 -13.81 5.43 -21.58
N ASP A 164 -12.90 4.99 -22.42
CA ASP A 164 -13.08 3.87 -23.35
C ASP A 164 -12.72 2.51 -22.75
N ASN A 165 -12.20 2.45 -21.54
CA ASN A 165 -11.93 1.18 -20.84
C ASN A 165 -13.23 0.63 -20.21
N PRO A 166 -13.75 -0.52 -20.67
CA PRO A 166 -15.05 -1.03 -20.20
C PRO A 166 -15.03 -1.42 -18.73
N LYS A 167 -13.90 -1.88 -18.17
CA LYS A 167 -13.79 -2.23 -16.75
C LYS A 167 -13.99 -1.02 -15.86
N THR A 168 -13.23 0.05 -16.09
CA THR A 168 -13.30 1.26 -15.27
C THR A 168 -14.52 2.13 -15.61
N HIS A 169 -15.05 2.02 -16.84
CA HIS A 169 -16.30 2.68 -17.20
C HIS A 169 -17.51 2.12 -16.42
N SER A 170 -17.49 0.85 -16.02
CA SER A 170 -18.57 0.22 -15.25
C SER A 170 -18.66 0.68 -13.79
N ILE A 171 -17.72 1.51 -13.33
CA ILE A 171 -17.68 2.05 -11.97
C ILE A 171 -18.44 3.37 -11.98
N GLU A 172 -19.63 3.38 -11.40
CA GLU A 172 -20.53 4.54 -11.42
C GLU A 172 -20.33 5.46 -10.23
N SER A 173 -20.11 4.89 -9.04
CA SER A 173 -19.98 5.62 -7.78
C SER A 173 -18.87 5.04 -6.92
N VAL A 174 -18.07 5.91 -6.31
CA VAL A 174 -16.97 5.55 -5.44
C VAL A 174 -17.30 6.00 -4.02
N ALA A 175 -17.43 5.05 -3.11
CA ALA A 175 -17.56 5.33 -1.69
C ALA A 175 -16.22 5.64 -1.05
N PHE A 176 -15.20 4.83 -1.37
CA PHE A 176 -13.88 4.97 -0.80
C PHE A 176 -12.79 4.80 -1.87
N ALA A 177 -11.95 5.82 -2.03
CA ALA A 177 -10.75 5.80 -2.85
C ALA A 177 -9.52 5.82 -1.94
N TRP A 178 -8.75 4.73 -1.95
CA TRP A 178 -7.41 4.69 -1.36
C TRP A 178 -6.39 5.01 -2.45
N VAL A 179 -5.69 6.13 -2.33
CA VAL A 179 -4.71 6.62 -3.30
C VAL A 179 -3.32 6.39 -2.74
N ASP A 180 -2.70 5.27 -3.14
CA ASP A 180 -1.38 4.78 -2.70
C ASP A 180 -0.48 4.58 -3.93
N CYS A 181 -0.27 5.67 -4.67
CA CYS A 181 0.47 5.66 -5.93
C CYS A 181 1.64 6.66 -5.95
N ASP A 182 2.02 7.14 -4.77
CA ASP A 182 3.23 7.86 -4.42
C ASP A 182 3.43 9.19 -5.17
N LEU A 183 3.40 9.16 -6.49
CA LEU A 183 3.89 10.23 -7.35
C LEU A 183 2.76 11.17 -7.82
N TYR A 184 3.12 12.43 -8.04
CA TYR A 184 2.21 13.43 -8.62
C TYR A 184 1.61 12.96 -9.96
N GLU A 185 2.44 12.44 -10.87
CA GLU A 185 1.99 12.02 -12.19
C GLU A 185 1.05 10.81 -12.17
N SER A 186 1.25 9.90 -11.21
CA SER A 186 0.33 8.78 -10.99
C SER A 186 -0.99 9.27 -10.37
N THR A 187 -0.94 10.25 -9.48
CA THR A 187 -2.12 10.78 -8.77
C THR A 187 -3.03 11.62 -9.66
N VAL A 188 -2.48 12.36 -10.63
CA VAL A 188 -3.27 13.25 -11.51
C VAL A 188 -4.37 12.49 -12.28
N PRO A 189 -4.11 11.42 -13.04
CA PRO A 189 -5.17 10.68 -13.75
C PRO A 189 -6.17 10.03 -12.78
N VAL A 190 -5.76 9.61 -11.60
CA VAL A 190 -6.64 9.07 -10.55
C VAL A 190 -7.67 10.11 -10.12
N LEU A 191 -7.25 11.32 -9.77
CA LEU A 191 -8.15 12.38 -9.34
C LEU A 191 -9.08 12.86 -10.47
N GLN A 192 -8.59 12.91 -11.71
CA GLN A 192 -9.43 13.19 -12.88
C GLN A 192 -10.52 12.14 -13.07
N TYR A 193 -10.19 10.88 -12.92
CA TYR A 193 -11.14 9.77 -12.99
C TYR A 193 -12.19 9.83 -11.88
N LEU A 194 -11.80 10.18 -10.65
CA LEU A 194 -12.69 10.29 -9.51
C LEU A 194 -13.69 11.45 -9.62
N THR A 195 -13.38 12.50 -10.39
CA THR A 195 -14.16 13.77 -10.48
C THR A 195 -15.67 13.55 -10.63
N ASN A 196 -16.08 12.62 -11.50
CA ASN A 196 -17.50 12.38 -11.80
C ASN A 196 -18.07 11.13 -11.10
N ARG A 197 -17.36 10.56 -10.15
CA ARG A 197 -17.71 9.31 -9.45
C ARG A 197 -17.82 9.48 -7.94
N LEU A 198 -17.37 10.61 -7.44
CA LEU A 198 -17.52 10.95 -6.02
C LEU A 198 -18.93 11.48 -5.75
N THR A 199 -19.43 11.17 -4.57
CA THR A 199 -20.68 11.71 -4.01
C THR A 199 -20.41 12.34 -2.67
N VAL A 200 -21.33 13.17 -2.18
CA VAL A 200 -21.20 13.75 -0.83
C VAL A 200 -21.11 12.62 0.20
N GLY A 201 -20.09 12.68 1.05
CA GLY A 201 -19.76 11.64 2.02
C GLY A 201 -18.74 10.61 1.52
N SER A 202 -18.44 10.52 0.20
CA SER A 202 -17.32 9.71 -0.28
C SER A 202 -16.03 10.07 0.45
N VAL A 203 -15.14 9.09 0.62
CA VAL A 203 -13.86 9.28 1.29
C VAL A 203 -12.71 9.10 0.31
N ILE A 204 -11.73 9.98 0.38
CA ILE A 204 -10.44 9.85 -0.30
C ILE A 204 -9.36 9.80 0.79
N LEU A 205 -8.60 8.71 0.82
CA LEU A 205 -7.38 8.59 1.61
C LEU A 205 -6.18 8.73 0.68
N PHE A 206 -5.30 9.67 0.97
CA PHE A 206 -4.00 9.82 0.33
C PHE A 206 -2.95 9.23 1.25
N ASP A 207 -2.32 8.12 0.86
CA ASP A 207 -1.35 7.42 1.72
C ASP A 207 -0.02 8.17 1.82
N ASP A 208 0.38 8.88 0.76
CA ASP A 208 1.66 9.57 0.63
C ASP A 208 1.57 11.08 0.81
N TRP A 209 0.54 11.57 1.48
CA TRP A 209 0.28 13.01 1.61
C TRP A 209 1.48 13.81 2.14
N ARG A 210 2.19 13.26 3.13
CA ARG A 210 3.35 13.91 3.76
C ARG A 210 4.70 13.51 3.16
N CYS A 211 4.73 12.65 2.17
CA CYS A 211 5.93 12.39 1.41
C CYS A 211 6.49 13.68 0.79
N PHE A 212 7.68 13.68 0.25
CA PHE A 212 8.34 14.88 -0.26
C PHE A 212 8.54 15.98 0.81
N ARG A 213 8.90 15.57 2.06
CA ARG A 213 9.12 16.48 3.20
C ARG A 213 7.89 17.34 3.55
N ASN A 214 6.70 16.84 3.27
CA ASN A 214 5.43 17.56 3.45
C ASN A 214 5.34 18.87 2.64
N LEU A 215 5.99 18.93 1.49
CA LEU A 215 5.99 20.12 0.62
C LEU A 215 4.76 20.08 -0.30
N SER A 216 3.89 21.06 -0.19
CA SER A 216 2.65 21.15 -0.99
C SER A 216 2.86 21.35 -2.51
N GLY A 217 4.10 21.58 -2.94
CA GLY A 217 4.49 21.69 -4.36
C GLY A 217 4.77 20.36 -5.05
N PHE A 218 4.67 19.23 -4.34
CA PHE A 218 5.05 17.90 -4.83
C PHE A 218 3.99 16.84 -4.51
N GLY A 219 4.12 15.68 -5.16
CA GLY A 219 3.36 14.47 -4.89
C GLY A 219 1.84 14.68 -4.87
N GLN A 220 1.20 13.95 -3.99
CA GLN A 220 -0.26 13.93 -3.84
C GLN A 220 -0.85 15.28 -3.43
N GLN A 221 -0.14 16.06 -2.60
CA GLN A 221 -0.60 17.40 -2.20
C GLN A 221 -0.72 18.34 -3.39
N ARG A 222 0.27 18.36 -4.29
CA ARG A 222 0.25 19.15 -5.50
C ARG A 222 -0.89 18.73 -6.41
N ALA A 223 -1.01 17.42 -6.66
CA ALA A 223 -2.07 16.88 -7.51
C ALA A 223 -3.47 17.23 -7.00
N CYS A 224 -3.71 17.06 -5.70
CA CYS A 224 -4.99 17.38 -5.05
C CYS A 224 -5.30 18.88 -5.14
N ARG A 225 -4.35 19.75 -4.84
CA ARG A 225 -4.55 21.21 -4.91
C ARG A 225 -4.88 21.66 -6.33
N GLU A 226 -4.16 21.18 -7.34
CA GLU A 226 -4.41 21.52 -8.74
C GLU A 226 -5.74 20.94 -9.24
N TRP A 227 -6.11 19.74 -8.81
CA TRP A 227 -7.39 19.13 -9.11
C TRP A 227 -8.56 19.94 -8.53
N LEU A 228 -8.51 20.34 -7.27
CA LEU A 228 -9.53 21.18 -6.63
C LEU A 228 -9.64 22.56 -7.30
N ALA A 229 -8.53 23.15 -7.73
CA ALA A 229 -8.55 24.41 -8.46
C ALA A 229 -9.27 24.33 -9.81
N ARG A 230 -9.18 23.17 -10.49
CA ARG A 230 -9.88 22.90 -11.77
C ARG A 230 -11.34 22.47 -11.56
N ASN A 231 -11.71 22.01 -10.35
CA ASN A 231 -13.02 21.48 -10.01
C ASN A 231 -13.60 22.21 -8.79
N PRO A 232 -13.94 23.50 -8.89
CA PRO A 232 -14.33 24.33 -7.75
C PRO A 232 -15.62 23.87 -7.05
N GLN A 233 -16.43 23.03 -7.71
CA GLN A 233 -17.62 22.39 -7.13
C GLN A 233 -17.25 21.34 -6.09
N ILE A 234 -16.09 20.71 -6.21
CA ILE A 234 -15.64 19.69 -5.25
C ILE A 234 -15.06 20.35 -4.01
N LYS A 235 -15.58 19.98 -2.86
CA LYS A 235 -15.08 20.42 -1.55
C LYS A 235 -14.71 19.23 -0.71
N LEU A 236 -13.53 19.29 -0.10
CA LEU A 236 -13.04 18.27 0.80
C LEU A 236 -12.95 18.82 2.23
N ASN A 237 -13.44 18.04 3.18
CA ASN A 237 -13.22 18.27 4.59
C ASN A 237 -12.22 17.24 5.12
N LEU A 238 -11.27 17.67 5.94
CA LEU A 238 -10.40 16.73 6.64
C LEU A 238 -11.25 15.85 7.57
N LEU A 239 -11.24 14.56 7.35
CA LEU A 239 -11.97 13.58 8.16
C LEU A 239 -11.08 13.06 9.29
N MET A 240 -9.85 12.66 8.98
CA MET A 240 -8.87 12.25 9.97
C MET A 240 -7.44 12.36 9.43
N ASP A 241 -6.50 12.47 10.36
CA ASP A 241 -5.08 12.32 10.13
C ASP A 241 -4.75 10.82 10.29
N ASN A 242 -4.05 10.24 9.32
CA ASN A 242 -3.68 8.82 9.37
C ASN A 242 -2.31 8.57 10.06
N ASP A 243 -1.88 9.48 10.91
CA ASP A 243 -0.71 9.41 11.82
C ASP A 243 0.66 9.14 11.18
N TYR A 244 0.73 8.49 10.02
CA TYR A 244 1.98 8.14 9.35
C TYR A 244 2.29 9.16 8.25
N HIS A 245 1.97 8.87 7.00
CA HIS A 245 2.17 9.80 5.88
C HIS A 245 0.85 10.31 5.32
N GLY A 246 -0.26 9.63 5.62
CA GLY A 246 -1.54 9.79 4.97
C GLY A 246 -2.44 10.87 5.56
N TYR A 247 -3.40 11.31 4.75
CA TYR A 247 -4.52 12.16 5.12
C TYR A 247 -5.82 11.64 4.54
N VAL A 248 -6.89 11.70 5.31
CA VAL A 248 -8.22 11.23 4.92
C VAL A 248 -9.17 12.40 4.81
N PHE A 249 -9.81 12.51 3.67
CA PHE A 249 -10.79 13.56 3.41
C PHE A 249 -12.15 12.96 3.09
N SER A 250 -13.21 13.60 3.57
CA SER A 250 -14.56 13.34 3.08
C SER A 250 -14.97 14.40 2.05
N VAL A 251 -15.75 14.00 1.06
CA VAL A 251 -16.32 14.89 0.05
C VAL A 251 -17.51 15.63 0.68
N ALA A 252 -17.40 16.95 0.80
CA ALA A 252 -18.44 17.79 1.37
C ALA A 252 -19.38 18.41 0.31
N ALA A 253 -18.89 18.50 -0.94
CA ALA A 253 -19.64 18.88 -2.12
C ALA A 253 -18.97 18.36 -3.39
N CYS A 254 -19.74 18.04 -4.43
CA CYS A 254 -19.27 17.62 -5.76
C CYS A 254 -20.32 17.87 -6.85
#